data_5b93e53c951c61c9e4d574fcf9566d3d
#
_entry.id   5b93e53c951c61c9e4d574fcf9566d3d
#
_cell.length_a   1.000
_cell.length_b   1.000
_cell.length_c   1.000
_cell.angle_alpha   90.00
_cell.angle_beta   90.00
_cell.angle_gamma   90.00
#
_symmetry.space_group_name_H-M   'P 1'
#
loop_
_entity.id
_entity.type
_entity.pdbx_description
1 polymer ?
#
loop_
_entity_poly.entity_id
_entity_poly.type
_entity_poly.pdbx_seq_one_letter_code
_entity_poly.pdbx_strand_id
1 'polypeptide(L)'
;HKAGMKEKKQNVFDDFIAAAEYLIAQKWTDTPHLGVNGGSNGGLLIGAVMTQRPDLFGVCFPEVGVLDMLRYQKFTAGFGWVPEYGSADNSKAEFDYLKAYSPLHNAKPAKYPATMVMTADHDDRVVPAHSFKFISALQPAQQGDAPVLIRVQTQAGHGAGMPTSMIIEQQADKWAFFFHSVGVTPTFKTEAKH
;
A
#
# COMPACT_ATOMS: atom_id res chain seq x y z
N HIS A 1 -7.58 -19.24 -5.23
CA HIS A 1 -6.56 -18.97 -4.23
C HIS A 1 -5.18 -19.52 -4.64
N LYS A 2 -5.07 -20.83 -4.95
CA LYS A 2 -3.79 -21.46 -5.28
C LYS A 2 -3.03 -20.82 -6.46
N ALA A 3 -3.72 -20.15 -7.37
CA ALA A 3 -3.12 -19.43 -8.49
C ALA A 3 -2.46 -18.09 -8.10
N GLY A 4 -2.59 -17.66 -6.85
CA GLY A 4 -2.04 -16.42 -6.33
C GLY A 4 -1.17 -16.59 -5.08
N MET A 5 -0.56 -17.78 -4.87
CA MET A 5 0.29 -18.09 -3.73
C MET A 5 1.73 -18.30 -4.16
N LYS A 6 2.68 -18.09 -3.23
CA LYS A 6 4.12 -18.39 -3.39
C LYS A 6 4.67 -17.85 -4.71
N GLU A 7 5.27 -18.70 -5.53
CA GLU A 7 5.84 -18.37 -6.84
C GLU A 7 4.82 -17.79 -7.85
N LYS A 8 3.52 -17.98 -7.57
CA LYS A 8 2.42 -17.45 -8.39
C LYS A 8 1.81 -16.16 -7.83
N LYS A 9 2.40 -15.60 -6.78
CA LYS A 9 1.87 -14.38 -6.14
C LYS A 9 1.80 -13.19 -7.11
N GLN A 10 2.67 -13.13 -8.10
CA GLN A 10 2.66 -12.09 -9.12
C GLN A 10 1.32 -12.01 -9.86
N ASN A 11 0.61 -13.12 -10.07
CA ASN A 11 -0.70 -13.11 -10.71
C ASN A 11 -1.71 -12.18 -10.04
N VAL A 12 -1.63 -12.05 -8.70
CA VAL A 12 -2.51 -11.15 -7.93
C VAL A 12 -2.23 -9.68 -8.28
N PHE A 13 -0.98 -9.33 -8.49
CA PHE A 13 -0.57 -7.97 -8.86
C PHE A 13 -0.92 -7.69 -10.33
N ASP A 14 -0.69 -8.66 -11.21
CA ASP A 14 -1.04 -8.57 -12.63
C ASP A 14 -2.55 -8.40 -12.84
N ASP A 15 -3.38 -9.15 -12.11
CA ASP A 15 -4.84 -9.01 -12.15
C ASP A 15 -5.30 -7.61 -11.72
N PHE A 16 -4.68 -7.06 -10.67
CA PHE A 16 -5.01 -5.73 -10.17
C PHE A 16 -4.56 -4.63 -11.16
N ILE A 17 -3.37 -4.77 -11.75
CA ILE A 17 -2.86 -3.88 -12.79
C ILE A 17 -3.79 -3.91 -14.01
N ALA A 18 -4.17 -5.10 -14.46
CA ALA A 18 -5.09 -5.27 -15.60
C ALA A 18 -6.46 -4.62 -15.34
N ALA A 19 -6.98 -4.69 -14.11
CA ALA A 19 -8.22 -4.02 -13.74
C ALA A 19 -8.08 -2.49 -13.82
N ALA A 20 -6.98 -1.92 -13.36
CA ALA A 20 -6.71 -0.50 -13.47
C ALA A 20 -6.56 -0.05 -14.94
N GLU A 21 -5.81 -0.79 -15.73
CA GLU A 21 -5.66 -0.54 -17.18
C GLU A 21 -7.01 -0.60 -17.90
N TYR A 22 -7.86 -1.57 -17.55
CA TYR A 22 -9.20 -1.68 -18.13
C TYR A 22 -10.06 -0.45 -17.80
N LEU A 23 -10.08 0.01 -16.55
CA LEU A 23 -10.87 1.18 -16.15
C LEU A 23 -10.45 2.44 -16.91
N ILE A 24 -9.13 2.64 -17.09
CA ILE A 24 -8.59 3.75 -17.85
C ILE A 24 -8.93 3.61 -19.35
N ALA A 25 -8.74 2.43 -19.95
CA ALA A 25 -9.04 2.16 -21.35
C ALA A 25 -10.52 2.37 -21.69
N GLN A 26 -11.42 2.00 -20.75
CA GLN A 26 -12.87 2.23 -20.88
C GLN A 26 -13.30 3.67 -20.53
N LYS A 27 -12.35 4.55 -20.17
CA LYS A 27 -12.62 5.96 -19.80
C LYS A 27 -13.54 6.13 -18.59
N TRP A 28 -13.56 5.16 -17.68
CA TRP A 28 -14.22 5.30 -16.38
C TRP A 28 -13.45 6.26 -15.46
N THR A 29 -12.14 6.32 -15.65
CA THR A 29 -11.21 7.20 -14.96
C THR A 29 -9.98 7.45 -15.85
N ASP A 30 -9.06 8.26 -15.37
CA ASP A 30 -7.71 8.42 -15.92
C ASP A 30 -6.67 8.26 -14.81
N THR A 31 -5.40 8.17 -15.17
CA THR A 31 -4.32 7.96 -14.20
C THR A 31 -4.31 9.01 -13.08
N PRO A 32 -4.39 10.33 -13.32
CA PRO A 32 -4.35 11.33 -12.24
C PRO A 32 -5.46 11.20 -11.20
N HIS A 33 -6.63 10.64 -11.60
CA HIS A 33 -7.80 10.49 -10.72
C HIS A 33 -8.00 9.06 -10.18
N LEU A 34 -7.13 8.11 -10.56
CA LEU A 34 -7.20 6.74 -10.08
C LEU A 34 -6.45 6.59 -8.76
N GLY A 35 -7.20 6.52 -7.66
CA GLY A 35 -6.65 6.19 -6.35
C GLY A 35 -6.78 4.73 -6.01
N VAL A 36 -5.78 4.17 -5.32
CA VAL A 36 -5.77 2.78 -4.86
C VAL A 36 -5.45 2.68 -3.38
N ASN A 37 -6.16 1.79 -2.69
CA ASN A 37 -6.06 1.61 -1.26
C ASN A 37 -6.10 0.13 -0.89
N GLY A 38 -5.30 -0.27 0.08
CA GLY A 38 -5.33 -1.62 0.61
C GLY A 38 -4.59 -1.75 1.93
N GLY A 39 -5.17 -2.55 2.84
CA GLY A 39 -4.61 -2.79 4.18
C GLY A 39 -4.04 -4.20 4.34
N SER A 40 -3.02 -4.35 5.19
CA SER A 40 -2.41 -5.65 5.53
C SER A 40 -1.82 -6.36 4.30
N ASN A 41 -2.33 -7.53 3.91
CA ASN A 41 -2.00 -8.16 2.62
C ASN A 41 -2.42 -7.27 1.43
N GLY A 42 -3.49 -6.47 1.57
CA GLY A 42 -3.84 -5.42 0.61
C GLY A 42 -2.82 -4.28 0.56
N GLY A 43 -2.17 -3.96 1.68
CA GLY A 43 -1.06 -3.01 1.72
C GLY A 43 0.17 -3.52 0.96
N LEU A 44 0.46 -4.84 1.02
CA LEU A 44 1.43 -5.48 0.13
C LEU A 44 1.03 -5.32 -1.33
N LEU A 45 -0.25 -5.58 -1.67
CA LEU A 45 -0.77 -5.41 -3.03
C LEU A 45 -0.49 -4.00 -3.54
N ILE A 46 -0.90 -2.96 -2.79
CA ILE A 46 -0.70 -1.57 -3.21
C ILE A 46 0.79 -1.22 -3.33
N GLY A 47 1.61 -1.61 -2.35
CA GLY A 47 3.06 -1.40 -2.40
C GLY A 47 3.72 -2.06 -3.63
N ALA A 48 3.29 -3.29 -3.98
CA ALA A 48 3.82 -4.02 -5.13
C ALA A 48 3.40 -3.38 -6.45
N VAL A 49 2.10 -3.08 -6.65
CA VAL A 49 1.63 -2.52 -7.93
C VAL A 49 2.16 -1.11 -8.18
N MET A 50 2.25 -0.26 -7.13
CA MET A 50 2.78 1.09 -7.30
C MET A 50 4.29 1.12 -7.59
N THR A 51 5.06 0.12 -7.14
CA THR A 51 6.49 0.02 -7.45
C THR A 51 6.74 -0.62 -8.81
N GLN A 52 5.82 -1.45 -9.30
CA GLN A 52 5.88 -2.07 -10.63
C GLN A 52 5.35 -1.15 -11.73
N ARG A 53 4.27 -0.42 -11.46
CA ARG A 53 3.56 0.46 -12.40
C ARG A 53 3.24 1.81 -11.77
N PRO A 54 4.28 2.60 -11.42
CA PRO A 54 4.09 3.93 -10.85
C PRO A 54 3.36 4.91 -11.79
N ASP A 55 3.37 4.62 -13.08
CA ASP A 55 2.68 5.38 -14.15
C ASP A 55 1.16 5.23 -14.16
N LEU A 56 0.62 4.24 -13.45
CA LEU A 56 -0.78 3.83 -13.59
C LEU A 56 -1.73 4.49 -12.59
N PHE A 57 -1.20 5.01 -11.48
CA PHE A 57 -2.00 5.49 -10.36
C PHE A 57 -1.71 6.96 -10.05
N GLY A 58 -2.74 7.73 -9.67
CA GLY A 58 -2.60 9.10 -9.19
C GLY A 58 -2.31 9.18 -7.70
N VAL A 59 -2.97 8.31 -6.91
CA VAL A 59 -2.83 8.30 -5.43
C VAL A 59 -2.78 6.88 -4.90
N CYS A 60 -1.85 6.60 -3.97
CA CYS A 60 -1.67 5.27 -3.38
C CYS A 60 -1.71 5.33 -1.85
N PHE A 61 -2.46 4.40 -1.25
CA PHE A 61 -2.55 4.20 0.21
C PHE A 61 -2.18 2.76 0.59
N PRO A 62 -0.88 2.42 0.71
CA PRO A 62 -0.48 1.15 1.32
C PRO A 62 -0.62 1.27 2.85
N GLU A 63 -1.63 0.60 3.41
CA GLU A 63 -1.96 0.66 4.83
C GLU A 63 -1.51 -0.61 5.56
N VAL A 64 -0.82 -0.46 6.69
CA VAL A 64 -0.34 -1.56 7.55
C VAL A 64 0.19 -2.76 6.76
N GLY A 65 0.95 -2.48 5.69
CA GLY A 65 1.30 -3.43 4.64
C GLY A 65 2.50 -4.31 4.97
N VAL A 66 2.49 -5.55 4.48
CA VAL A 66 3.66 -6.45 4.51
C VAL A 66 4.63 -6.03 3.40
N LEU A 67 5.46 -5.02 3.66
CA LEU A 67 6.24 -4.32 2.62
C LEU A 67 7.70 -4.81 2.49
N ASP A 68 8.20 -5.59 3.46
CA ASP A 68 9.51 -6.27 3.41
C ASP A 68 9.30 -7.78 3.30
N MET A 69 9.24 -8.30 2.08
CA MET A 69 8.96 -9.71 1.83
C MET A 69 10.15 -10.64 2.07
N LEU A 70 11.34 -10.11 2.26
CA LEU A 70 12.52 -10.93 2.55
C LEU A 70 12.70 -11.20 4.04
N ARG A 71 12.01 -10.43 4.92
CA ARG A 71 12.16 -10.57 6.38
C ARG A 71 10.85 -10.65 7.15
N TYR A 72 9.70 -10.66 6.45
CA TYR A 72 8.39 -10.65 7.11
C TYR A 72 8.23 -11.81 8.11
N GLN A 73 8.78 -12.99 7.80
CA GLN A 73 8.72 -14.20 8.63
C GLN A 73 9.48 -14.07 9.96
N LYS A 74 10.35 -13.06 10.09
CA LYS A 74 11.14 -12.79 11.32
C LYS A 74 10.45 -11.81 12.26
N PHE A 75 9.33 -11.23 11.85
CA PHE A 75 8.53 -10.35 12.67
C PHE A 75 7.35 -11.11 13.27
N THR A 76 6.87 -10.67 14.39
CA THR A 76 5.77 -11.18 15.22
C THR A 76 4.90 -12.31 14.62
N ALA A 77 3.82 -11.96 13.92
CA ALA A 77 2.89 -12.94 13.31
C ALA A 77 3.35 -13.47 11.94
N GLY A 78 4.42 -12.89 11.37
CA GLY A 78 4.84 -13.16 10.00
C GLY A 78 5.18 -14.61 9.69
N PHE A 79 5.72 -15.35 10.66
CA PHE A 79 6.02 -16.79 10.48
C PHE A 79 4.78 -17.61 10.08
N GLY A 80 3.59 -17.21 10.55
CA GLY A 80 2.32 -17.86 10.22
C GLY A 80 1.89 -17.72 8.77
N TRP A 81 2.50 -16.79 7.99
CA TRP A 81 2.15 -16.54 6.59
C TRP A 81 3.08 -17.26 5.60
N VAL A 82 4.06 -18.02 6.09
CA VAL A 82 4.98 -18.81 5.24
C VAL A 82 4.24 -19.79 4.31
N PRO A 83 3.15 -20.45 4.72
CA PRO A 83 2.36 -21.27 3.81
C PRO A 83 1.78 -20.51 2.60
N GLU A 84 1.51 -19.20 2.77
CA GLU A 84 0.96 -18.33 1.72
C GLU A 84 2.05 -17.76 0.80
N TYR A 85 3.13 -17.22 1.41
CA TYR A 85 4.15 -16.48 0.67
C TYR A 85 5.42 -17.27 0.38
N GLY A 86 5.73 -18.32 1.14
CA GLY A 86 7.07 -18.91 1.19
C GLY A 86 8.01 -18.11 2.10
N SER A 87 9.29 -18.47 2.17
CA SER A 87 10.29 -17.77 2.97
C SER A 87 11.62 -17.64 2.25
N ALA A 88 12.20 -16.44 2.30
CA ALA A 88 13.53 -16.18 1.75
C ALA A 88 14.64 -17.03 2.38
N ASP A 89 14.39 -17.61 3.56
CA ASP A 89 15.33 -18.50 4.27
C ASP A 89 15.25 -19.95 3.77
N ASN A 90 14.18 -20.35 3.05
CA ASN A 90 13.97 -21.75 2.66
C ASN A 90 14.83 -22.14 1.44
N SER A 91 14.91 -21.27 0.43
CA SER A 91 15.65 -21.56 -0.80
C SER A 91 15.96 -20.29 -1.59
N LYS A 92 16.93 -20.40 -2.51
CA LYS A 92 17.21 -19.31 -3.47
C LYS A 92 15.99 -19.02 -4.35
N ALA A 93 15.22 -20.00 -4.74
CA ALA A 93 14.02 -19.80 -5.57
C ALA A 93 12.96 -18.99 -4.83
N GLU A 94 12.73 -19.28 -3.54
CA GLU A 94 11.79 -18.51 -2.71
C GLU A 94 12.31 -17.08 -2.47
N PHE A 95 13.60 -16.91 -2.21
CA PHE A 95 14.22 -15.60 -2.12
C PHE A 95 14.01 -14.78 -3.40
N ASP A 96 14.24 -15.39 -4.56
CA ASP A 96 14.19 -14.70 -5.86
C ASP A 96 12.76 -14.19 -6.16
N TYR A 97 11.73 -15.04 -6.03
CA TYR A 97 10.37 -14.58 -6.31
C TYR A 97 9.85 -13.59 -5.24
N LEU A 98 10.18 -13.76 -3.97
CA LEU A 98 9.82 -12.81 -2.93
C LEU A 98 10.47 -11.43 -3.17
N LYS A 99 11.75 -11.42 -3.56
CA LYS A 99 12.46 -10.19 -3.89
C LYS A 99 11.86 -9.50 -5.11
N ALA A 100 11.40 -10.25 -6.10
CA ALA A 100 10.88 -9.72 -7.35
C ALA A 100 9.68 -8.79 -7.14
N TYR A 101 8.80 -9.09 -6.18
CA TYR A 101 7.64 -8.25 -5.88
C TYR A 101 7.70 -7.49 -4.54
N SER A 102 8.73 -7.69 -3.73
CA SER A 102 8.85 -7.03 -2.44
C SER A 102 8.87 -5.50 -2.58
N PRO A 103 7.89 -4.74 -2.06
CA PRO A 103 7.82 -3.30 -2.25
C PRO A 103 9.09 -2.57 -1.82
N LEU A 104 9.61 -2.89 -0.64
CA LEU A 104 10.84 -2.30 -0.10
C LEU A 104 12.03 -2.45 -1.05
N HIS A 105 12.19 -3.64 -1.66
CA HIS A 105 13.35 -3.97 -2.48
C HIS A 105 13.20 -3.49 -3.94
N ASN A 106 12.01 -3.00 -4.30
CA ASN A 106 11.69 -2.46 -5.62
C ASN A 106 11.35 -0.96 -5.60
N ALA A 107 11.55 -0.27 -4.49
CA ALA A 107 11.54 1.18 -4.41
C ALA A 107 12.79 1.73 -5.12
N LYS A 108 12.74 1.81 -6.45
CA LYS A 108 13.82 2.31 -7.32
C LYS A 108 13.54 3.73 -7.76
N PRO A 109 14.55 4.53 -8.18
CA PRO A 109 14.32 5.87 -8.69
C PRO A 109 13.26 5.92 -9.79
N ALA A 110 12.13 6.57 -9.54
CA ALA A 110 11.01 6.74 -10.47
C ALA A 110 10.11 7.91 -10.04
N LYS A 111 9.22 8.34 -10.94
CA LYS A 111 8.13 9.27 -10.59
C LYS A 111 6.98 8.47 -10.00
N TYR A 112 6.92 8.42 -8.68
CA TYR A 112 5.84 7.73 -7.96
C TYR A 112 4.59 8.61 -7.87
N PRO A 113 3.38 8.00 -7.79
CA PRO A 113 2.15 8.72 -7.49
C PRO A 113 2.20 9.36 -6.10
N ALA A 114 1.29 10.29 -5.83
CA ALA A 114 1.08 10.81 -4.49
C ALA A 114 0.80 9.64 -3.55
N THR A 115 1.61 9.48 -2.51
CA THR A 115 1.57 8.28 -1.66
C THR A 115 1.48 8.66 -0.20
N MET A 116 0.51 8.09 0.51
CA MET A 116 0.46 8.13 1.96
C MET A 116 0.53 6.70 2.51
N VAL A 117 1.71 6.30 2.97
CA VAL A 117 1.88 5.06 3.73
C VAL A 117 1.22 5.23 5.09
N MET A 118 0.35 4.31 5.47
CA MET A 118 -0.35 4.37 6.75
C MET A 118 0.04 3.19 7.64
N THR A 119 0.33 3.47 8.90
CA THR A 119 0.72 2.45 9.88
C THR A 119 0.27 2.83 11.29
N ALA A 120 0.36 1.89 12.23
CA ALA A 120 0.08 2.12 13.64
C ALA A 120 1.29 1.71 14.49
N ASP A 121 1.58 2.48 15.53
CA ASP A 121 2.80 2.31 16.34
C ASP A 121 2.82 1.05 17.22
N HIS A 122 1.64 0.51 17.54
CA HIS A 122 1.45 -0.72 18.32
C HIS A 122 0.90 -1.88 17.48
N ASP A 123 1.10 -1.86 16.16
CA ASP A 123 0.70 -2.97 15.29
C ASP A 123 1.63 -4.17 15.54
N ASP A 124 1.09 -5.18 16.23
CA ASP A 124 1.79 -6.42 16.57
C ASP A 124 1.57 -7.54 15.53
N ARG A 125 0.69 -7.33 14.56
CA ARG A 125 0.43 -8.27 13.46
C ARG A 125 1.33 -8.00 12.27
N VAL A 126 1.29 -6.77 11.74
CA VAL A 126 2.19 -6.29 10.70
C VAL A 126 2.98 -5.12 11.26
N VAL A 127 4.10 -5.45 11.89
CA VAL A 127 4.87 -4.46 12.66
C VAL A 127 5.19 -3.19 11.84
N PRO A 128 5.15 -2.00 12.47
CA PRO A 128 5.35 -0.72 11.77
C PRO A 128 6.71 -0.61 11.09
N ALA A 129 7.66 -1.48 11.44
CA ALA A 129 8.96 -1.56 10.78
C ALA A 129 8.85 -1.80 9.25
N HIS A 130 7.82 -2.51 8.78
CA HIS A 130 7.54 -2.65 7.34
C HIS A 130 7.34 -1.29 6.69
N SER A 131 6.47 -0.48 7.26
CA SER A 131 6.13 0.86 6.74
C SER A 131 7.30 1.84 6.88
N PHE A 132 8.00 1.84 8.01
CA PHE A 132 9.17 2.71 8.22
C PHE A 132 10.32 2.41 7.26
N LYS A 133 10.61 1.13 7.02
CA LYS A 133 11.65 0.74 6.05
C LYS A 133 11.24 1.10 4.62
N PHE A 134 9.98 0.86 4.27
CA PHE A 134 9.48 1.16 2.93
C PHE A 134 9.50 2.67 2.65
N ILE A 135 8.97 3.51 3.56
CA ILE A 135 8.98 4.96 3.35
C ILE A 135 10.39 5.53 3.27
N SER A 136 11.32 4.99 4.08
CA SER A 136 12.73 5.41 4.06
C SER A 136 13.44 5.07 2.74
N ALA A 137 12.97 4.04 2.03
CA ALA A 137 13.47 3.70 0.70
C ALA A 137 12.74 4.49 -0.41
N LEU A 138 11.42 4.70 -0.25
CA LEU A 138 10.58 5.32 -1.27
C LEU A 138 10.80 6.83 -1.39
N GLN A 139 10.96 7.55 -0.28
CA GLN A 139 11.17 9.01 -0.30
C GLN A 139 12.40 9.42 -1.11
N PRO A 140 13.62 8.87 -0.89
CA PRO A 140 14.77 9.22 -1.71
C PRO A 140 14.68 8.70 -3.15
N ALA A 141 13.82 7.72 -3.42
CA ALA A 141 13.60 7.18 -4.76
C ALA A 141 12.60 8.01 -5.59
N GLN A 142 11.83 8.91 -4.97
CA GLN A 142 10.89 9.80 -5.68
C GLN A 142 11.65 10.78 -6.58
N GLN A 143 11.34 10.77 -7.88
CA GLN A 143 11.90 11.69 -8.87
C GLN A 143 10.87 12.68 -9.43
N GLY A 144 9.65 12.65 -8.92
CA GLY A 144 8.59 13.60 -9.27
C GLY A 144 8.27 14.54 -8.10
N ASP A 145 7.30 15.43 -8.33
CA ASP A 145 6.87 16.43 -7.35
C ASP A 145 5.74 15.92 -6.43
N ALA A 146 5.19 14.72 -6.71
CA ALA A 146 4.11 14.15 -5.93
C ALA A 146 4.58 13.82 -4.50
N PRO A 147 3.79 14.16 -3.47
CA PRO A 147 4.17 13.94 -2.08
C PRO A 147 4.24 12.46 -1.72
N VAL A 148 5.27 12.08 -0.97
CA VAL A 148 5.44 10.73 -0.41
C VAL A 148 5.54 10.87 1.11
N LEU A 149 4.46 10.56 1.79
CA LEU A 149 4.26 10.79 3.22
C LEU A 149 4.03 9.48 3.97
N ILE A 150 4.20 9.51 5.27
CA ILE A 150 3.77 8.46 6.18
C ILE A 150 2.85 9.05 7.24
N ARG A 151 1.72 8.40 7.49
CA ARG A 151 0.83 8.67 8.60
C ARG A 151 0.97 7.55 9.64
N VAL A 152 1.37 7.91 10.85
CA VAL A 152 1.49 6.98 11.97
C VAL A 152 0.35 7.22 12.95
N GLN A 153 -0.54 6.24 13.10
CA GLN A 153 -1.57 6.26 14.14
C GLN A 153 -0.93 5.85 15.46
N THR A 154 -0.87 6.78 16.40
CA THR A 154 -0.34 6.49 17.75
C THR A 154 -1.39 5.78 18.61
N GLN A 155 -0.94 4.93 19.53
CA GLN A 155 -1.77 4.19 20.48
C GLN A 155 -2.79 3.27 19.78
N ALA A 156 -2.45 2.72 18.62
CA ALA A 156 -3.32 1.86 17.84
C ALA A 156 -2.56 0.61 17.35
N GLY A 157 -3.30 -0.50 17.25
CA GLY A 157 -2.83 -1.76 16.67
C GLY A 157 -3.21 -1.90 15.20
N HIS A 158 -3.37 -3.16 14.72
CA HIS A 158 -3.64 -3.49 13.32
C HIS A 158 -5.04 -3.05 12.78
N GLY A 159 -5.74 -2.20 13.50
CA GLY A 159 -7.03 -1.63 13.11
C GLY A 159 -8.23 -2.15 13.94
N ALA A 160 -8.12 -3.28 14.62
CA ALA A 160 -9.16 -3.76 15.52
C ALA A 160 -9.14 -2.98 16.86
N GLY A 161 -10.33 -2.62 17.36
CA GLY A 161 -10.47 -1.96 18.67
C GLY A 161 -10.12 -0.46 18.69
N MET A 162 -9.92 0.15 17.52
CA MET A 162 -9.67 1.59 17.44
C MET A 162 -10.96 2.38 17.79
N PRO A 163 -10.90 3.43 18.65
CA PRO A 163 -12.03 4.32 18.91
C PRO A 163 -12.57 4.94 17.63
N THR A 164 -13.89 5.12 17.55
CA THR A 164 -14.57 5.69 16.36
C THR A 164 -14.00 7.07 15.98
N SER A 165 -13.66 7.91 16.96
CA SER A 165 -13.06 9.22 16.71
C SER A 165 -11.72 9.12 15.95
N MET A 166 -10.87 8.15 16.32
CA MET A 166 -9.60 7.91 15.64
C MET A 166 -9.81 7.38 14.20
N ILE A 167 -10.84 6.55 14.00
CA ILE A 167 -11.19 6.06 12.65
C ILE A 167 -11.66 7.24 11.78
N ILE A 168 -12.50 8.12 12.32
CA ILE A 168 -12.96 9.32 11.60
C ILE A 168 -11.79 10.21 11.22
N GLU A 169 -10.88 10.50 12.15
CA GLU A 169 -9.69 11.29 11.89
C GLU A 169 -8.79 10.68 10.81
N GLN A 170 -8.53 9.37 10.92
CA GLN A 170 -7.75 8.64 9.92
C GLN A 170 -8.38 8.73 8.52
N GLN A 171 -9.71 8.56 8.43
CA GLN A 171 -10.43 8.66 7.15
C GLN A 171 -10.44 10.11 6.64
N ALA A 172 -10.58 11.10 7.52
CA ALA A 172 -10.52 12.51 7.14
C ALA A 172 -9.17 12.87 6.52
N ASP A 173 -8.05 12.47 7.16
CA ASP A 173 -6.71 12.69 6.63
C ASP A 173 -6.50 12.01 5.27
N LYS A 174 -6.97 10.76 5.14
CA LYS A 174 -6.87 10.01 3.89
C LYS A 174 -7.63 10.68 2.76
N TRP A 175 -8.88 11.08 2.98
CA TRP A 175 -9.69 11.75 1.96
C TRP A 175 -9.20 13.16 1.66
N ALA A 176 -8.70 13.90 2.66
CA ALA A 176 -8.08 15.21 2.44
C ALA A 176 -6.86 15.09 1.53
N PHE A 177 -5.98 14.11 1.80
CA PHE A 177 -4.82 13.83 0.97
C PHE A 177 -5.23 13.42 -0.46
N PHE A 178 -6.25 12.55 -0.60
CA PHE A 178 -6.75 12.14 -1.90
C PHE A 178 -7.25 13.33 -2.72
N PHE A 179 -8.20 14.10 -2.18
CA PHE A 179 -8.78 15.24 -2.88
C PHE A 179 -7.75 16.31 -3.23
N HIS A 180 -6.82 16.58 -2.32
CA HIS A 180 -5.71 17.49 -2.60
C HIS A 180 -4.84 16.99 -3.77
N SER A 181 -4.50 15.71 -3.77
CA SER A 181 -3.60 15.11 -4.77
C SER A 181 -4.24 15.03 -6.16
N VAL A 182 -5.55 14.82 -6.24
CA VAL A 182 -6.28 14.79 -7.53
C VAL A 182 -6.79 16.18 -7.98
N GLY A 183 -6.51 17.24 -7.20
CA GLY A 183 -6.90 18.60 -7.55
C GLY A 183 -8.41 18.88 -7.46
N VAL A 184 -9.16 18.09 -6.67
CA VAL A 184 -10.61 18.24 -6.52
C VAL A 184 -10.92 18.86 -5.16
N THR A 185 -11.73 19.91 -5.15
CA THR A 185 -12.29 20.49 -3.92
C THR A 185 -13.70 19.92 -3.71
N PRO A 186 -13.93 19.09 -2.68
CA PRO A 186 -15.26 18.55 -2.44
C PRO A 186 -16.23 19.64 -2.01
N THR A 187 -17.43 19.63 -2.57
CA THR A 187 -18.53 20.52 -2.16
C THR A 187 -19.52 19.73 -1.31
N PHE A 188 -19.77 20.21 -0.09
CA PHE A 188 -20.75 19.62 0.79
C PHE A 188 -22.08 20.37 0.65
N LYS A 189 -23.19 19.65 0.43
CA LYS A 189 -24.51 20.25 0.56
C LYS A 189 -24.71 20.58 2.04
N THR A 190 -24.80 21.85 2.37
CA THR A 190 -25.33 22.26 3.68
C THR A 190 -26.78 21.79 3.74
N GLU A 191 -27.11 20.88 4.65
CA GLU A 191 -28.50 20.57 4.93
C GLU A 191 -29.19 21.88 5.33
N ALA A 192 -30.24 22.24 4.59
CA ALA A 192 -31.11 23.33 5.01
C ALA A 192 -31.68 22.95 6.37
N LYS A 193 -31.37 23.72 7.40
CA LYS A 193 -32.00 23.57 8.70
C LYS A 193 -33.52 23.75 8.52
N HIS A 194 -34.28 22.67 8.62
CA HIS A 194 -35.72 22.70 8.73
C HIS A 194 -36.11 23.00 10.18
#